data_ac98b26ecb0d7859aea6deda2153f09e
#
_entry.id   ac98b26ecb0d7859aea6deda2153f09e
#
_cell.length_a   1.000
_cell.length_b   1.000
_cell.length_c   1.000
_cell.angle_alpha   90.00
_cell.angle_beta   90.00
_cell.angle_gamma   90.00
#
_symmetry.space_group_name_H-M   'P 1'
#
loop_
_entity.id
_entity.type
_entity.pdbx_description
1 polymer ?
#
loop_
_entity_poly.entity_id
_entity_poly.type
_entity_poly.pdbx_seq_one_letter_code
_entity_poly.pdbx_strand_id
1 'polypeptide(L)'
;LETGVHYVDTANYEPEDTAKFEYKWQWAYREKYEKAGITALLGSGFDPGVTSVFSAYALKHYFDEIHTIDILDCNGGDHGYPFATNFNPEINLREVSANGSYWENGHWVETEPMEIKREYDFPEVGKKDMYLLHHEEIESLAKNIPGVKRIRFFMTFGQSYLTHMKCLENVGMLSTSPIQFQGQDIVPIQFLKALLPDPASLGPRTVGKTNIGCIFTGVKDGKEKT
;
A
#
# COMPACT_ATOMS: atom_id res chain seq x y z
N LEU A 1 -20.33 7.35 -14.43
CA LEU A 1 -21.01 6.57 -15.49
C LEU A 1 -22.12 7.37 -16.17
N GLU A 2 -23.01 7.97 -15.43
CA GLU A 2 -24.15 8.76 -15.95
C GLU A 2 -23.70 10.02 -16.73
N THR A 3 -22.55 10.55 -16.41
CA THR A 3 -21.97 11.76 -17.04
C THR A 3 -21.25 11.47 -18.35
N GLY A 4 -20.95 10.20 -18.68
CA GLY A 4 -20.22 9.80 -19.88
C GLY A 4 -18.74 10.19 -19.89
N VAL A 5 -18.14 10.57 -18.75
CA VAL A 5 -16.72 10.91 -18.64
C VAL A 5 -15.87 9.70 -18.28
N HIS A 6 -14.61 9.69 -18.75
CA HIS A 6 -13.63 8.70 -18.33
C HIS A 6 -13.33 8.85 -16.84
N TYR A 7 -12.93 7.76 -16.21
CA TYR A 7 -12.63 7.70 -14.78
C TYR A 7 -11.15 7.38 -14.55
N VAL A 8 -10.55 8.00 -13.56
CA VAL A 8 -9.22 7.66 -13.06
C VAL A 8 -9.22 7.79 -11.54
N ASP A 9 -8.60 6.84 -10.87
CA ASP A 9 -8.29 6.92 -9.44
C ASP A 9 -6.80 6.65 -9.18
N THR A 10 -6.36 6.96 -7.97
CA THR A 10 -4.99 6.74 -7.50
C THR A 10 -4.91 5.65 -6.43
N ALA A 11 -6.05 5.11 -6.00
CA ALA A 11 -6.15 4.11 -4.95
C ALA A 11 -7.48 3.34 -5.09
N ASN A 12 -7.57 2.20 -4.41
CA ASN A 12 -8.80 1.41 -4.36
C ASN A 12 -9.86 2.05 -3.43
N TYR A 13 -11.11 1.59 -3.58
CA TYR A 13 -12.17 1.82 -2.61
C TYR A 13 -12.08 0.77 -1.50
N GLU A 14 -12.21 1.23 -0.27
CA GLU A 14 -12.24 0.38 0.90
C GLU A 14 -13.52 0.65 1.72
N PRO A 15 -14.38 -0.37 1.93
CA PRO A 15 -15.51 -0.25 2.85
C PRO A 15 -15.02 -0.04 4.30
N GLU A 16 -15.75 0.76 5.08
CA GLU A 16 -15.37 1.08 6.47
C GLU A 16 -15.36 -0.15 7.40
N ASP A 17 -16.13 -1.19 7.07
CA ASP A 17 -16.25 -2.42 7.86
C ASP A 17 -15.20 -3.48 7.53
N THR A 18 -14.46 -3.32 6.43
CA THR A 18 -13.42 -4.25 6.01
C THR A 18 -12.12 -3.51 5.73
N ALA A 19 -11.08 -3.71 6.53
CA ALA A 19 -9.75 -3.16 6.29
C ALA A 19 -9.01 -3.96 5.19
N LYS A 20 -9.61 -4.14 4.02
CA LYS A 20 -9.03 -4.94 2.95
C LYS A 20 -8.94 -4.15 1.66
N PHE A 21 -7.70 -3.89 1.23
CA PHE A 21 -7.36 -3.17 0.01
C PHE A 21 -7.54 -4.08 -1.21
N GLU A 22 -8.67 -3.98 -1.88
CA GLU A 22 -9.04 -4.83 -3.02
C GLU A 22 -9.71 -4.00 -4.12
N TYR A 23 -9.39 -4.27 -5.37
CA TYR A 23 -10.04 -3.64 -6.51
C TYR A 23 -11.40 -4.27 -6.88
N LYS A 24 -11.85 -5.32 -6.20
CA LYS A 24 -13.12 -6.00 -6.54
C LYS A 24 -14.31 -5.06 -6.60
N TRP A 25 -14.35 -4.02 -5.78
CA TRP A 25 -15.43 -3.02 -5.73
C TRP A 25 -15.47 -2.16 -7.00
N GLN A 26 -14.32 -1.71 -7.50
CA GLN A 26 -14.23 -0.99 -8.77
C GLN A 26 -14.46 -1.92 -9.95
N TRP A 27 -13.91 -3.14 -9.94
CA TRP A 27 -14.13 -4.14 -10.96
C TRP A 27 -15.59 -4.54 -11.12
N ALA A 28 -16.42 -4.46 -10.07
CA ALA A 28 -17.87 -4.71 -10.14
C ALA A 28 -18.60 -3.78 -11.11
N TYR A 29 -18.01 -2.65 -11.48
CA TYR A 29 -18.57 -1.71 -12.46
C TYR A 29 -18.10 -1.94 -13.90
N ARG A 30 -17.26 -2.93 -14.16
CA ARG A 30 -16.63 -3.17 -15.47
C ARG A 30 -17.64 -3.18 -16.62
N GLU A 31 -18.67 -4.00 -16.53
CA GLU A 31 -19.68 -4.10 -17.60
C GLU A 31 -20.41 -2.77 -17.86
N LYS A 32 -20.61 -1.97 -16.82
CA LYS A 32 -21.26 -0.66 -16.97
C LYS A 32 -20.34 0.32 -17.71
N TYR A 33 -19.03 0.29 -17.47
CA TYR A 33 -18.05 1.09 -18.20
C TYR A 33 -17.98 0.65 -19.68
N GLU A 34 -17.91 -0.65 -19.92
CA GLU A 34 -17.89 -1.22 -21.27
C GLU A 34 -19.14 -0.83 -22.07
N LYS A 35 -20.35 -0.96 -21.49
CA LYS A 35 -21.61 -0.55 -22.11
C LYS A 35 -21.68 0.96 -22.40
N ALA A 36 -21.11 1.77 -21.53
CA ALA A 36 -21.08 3.22 -21.71
C ALA A 36 -19.99 3.68 -22.69
N GLY A 37 -19.11 2.79 -23.17
CA GLY A 37 -18.00 3.13 -24.07
C GLY A 37 -16.96 4.07 -23.43
N ILE A 38 -16.83 4.05 -22.10
CA ILE A 38 -15.90 4.90 -21.36
C ILE A 38 -14.84 4.05 -20.67
N THR A 39 -13.67 4.64 -20.43
CA THR A 39 -12.52 3.98 -19.81
C THR A 39 -12.47 4.30 -18.32
N ALA A 40 -12.16 3.29 -17.50
CA ALA A 40 -11.73 3.45 -16.12
C ALA A 40 -10.27 3.02 -16.00
N LEU A 41 -9.41 3.91 -15.52
CA LEU A 41 -8.02 3.63 -15.15
C LEU A 41 -7.94 3.59 -13.64
N LEU A 42 -7.64 2.41 -13.10
CA LEU A 42 -7.58 2.16 -11.67
C LEU A 42 -6.14 2.18 -11.17
N GLY A 43 -5.91 2.72 -9.96
CA GLY A 43 -4.63 2.72 -9.31
C GLY A 43 -3.53 3.46 -10.07
N SER A 44 -3.81 4.67 -10.54
CA SER A 44 -2.85 5.51 -11.26
C SER A 44 -2.08 6.45 -10.32
N GLY A 45 -1.58 5.90 -9.21
CA GLY A 45 -0.76 6.59 -8.20
C GLY A 45 0.72 6.22 -8.28
N PHE A 46 1.40 6.25 -7.15
CA PHE A 46 2.76 5.73 -7.01
C PHE A 46 2.74 4.22 -6.80
N ASP A 47 2.12 3.81 -5.73
CA ASP A 47 1.83 2.46 -5.29
C ASP A 47 0.35 2.46 -4.81
N PRO A 48 -0.56 1.95 -5.63
CA PRO A 48 -0.38 1.37 -6.95
C PRO A 48 -0.20 2.41 -8.07
N GLY A 49 0.46 2.01 -9.14
CA GLY A 49 0.57 2.80 -10.39
C GLY A 49 1.97 2.79 -10.97
N VAL A 50 2.86 3.66 -10.49
CA VAL A 50 4.25 3.76 -10.99
C VAL A 50 4.99 2.42 -10.83
N THR A 51 4.79 1.69 -9.74
CA THR A 51 5.36 0.35 -9.50
C THR A 51 4.93 -0.67 -10.55
N SER A 52 3.68 -0.61 -11.01
CA SER A 52 3.18 -1.42 -12.13
C SER A 52 3.83 -1.03 -13.45
N VAL A 53 4.05 0.28 -13.69
CA VAL A 53 4.78 0.77 -14.87
C VAL A 53 6.24 0.31 -14.85
N PHE A 54 6.93 0.37 -13.70
CA PHE A 54 8.29 -0.16 -13.56
C PHE A 54 8.35 -1.65 -13.90
N SER A 55 7.38 -2.43 -13.43
CA SER A 55 7.30 -3.87 -13.70
C SER A 55 7.10 -4.17 -15.19
N ALA A 56 6.18 -3.47 -15.83
CA ALA A 56 5.93 -3.60 -17.27
C ALA A 56 7.15 -3.17 -18.11
N TYR A 57 7.80 -2.08 -17.71
CA TYR A 57 9.00 -1.58 -18.36
C TYR A 57 10.18 -2.54 -18.21
N ALA A 58 10.38 -3.09 -17.02
CA ALA A 58 11.42 -4.07 -16.74
C ALA A 58 11.21 -5.32 -17.59
N LEU A 59 10.00 -5.89 -17.62
CA LEU A 59 9.68 -7.05 -18.45
C LEU A 59 9.94 -6.76 -19.94
N LYS A 60 9.54 -5.59 -20.42
CA LYS A 60 9.70 -5.25 -21.83
C LYS A 60 11.16 -5.08 -22.27
N HIS A 61 12.01 -4.52 -21.41
CA HIS A 61 13.35 -4.05 -21.84
C HIS A 61 14.51 -4.83 -21.20
N TYR A 62 14.33 -5.39 -20.02
CA TYR A 62 15.43 -5.94 -19.22
C TYR A 62 15.33 -7.42 -18.91
N PHE A 63 14.15 -8.02 -19.03
CA PHE A 63 13.92 -9.42 -18.71
C PHE A 63 13.16 -10.11 -19.83
N ASP A 64 13.45 -11.40 -20.05
CA ASP A 64 12.61 -12.30 -20.84
C ASP A 64 11.51 -12.91 -19.96
N GLU A 65 11.84 -13.18 -18.70
CA GLU A 65 10.91 -13.63 -17.66
C GLU A 65 11.25 -12.98 -16.32
N ILE A 66 10.24 -12.48 -15.62
CA ILE A 66 10.36 -11.99 -14.24
C ILE A 66 9.84 -13.08 -13.31
N HIS A 67 10.70 -13.55 -12.39
CA HIS A 67 10.35 -14.57 -11.42
C HIS A 67 9.89 -13.98 -10.09
N THR A 68 10.52 -12.91 -9.62
CA THR A 68 10.11 -12.25 -8.36
C THR A 68 10.08 -10.73 -8.49
N ILE A 69 9.18 -10.12 -7.74
CA ILE A 69 9.05 -8.67 -7.61
C ILE A 69 8.99 -8.35 -6.12
N ASP A 70 9.94 -7.59 -5.61
CA ASP A 70 9.84 -6.95 -4.31
C ASP A 70 9.65 -5.45 -4.55
N ILE A 71 8.51 -4.91 -4.14
CA ILE A 71 8.17 -3.49 -4.20
C ILE A 71 8.58 -2.87 -2.87
N LEU A 72 9.31 -1.76 -2.92
CA LEU A 72 9.87 -1.10 -1.75
C LEU A 72 9.41 0.35 -1.70
N ASP A 73 8.63 0.71 -0.69
CA ASP A 73 8.26 2.09 -0.39
C ASP A 73 9.00 2.57 0.86
N CYS A 74 9.83 3.60 0.68
CA CYS A 74 10.57 4.23 1.74
C CYS A 74 10.19 5.70 1.87
N ASN A 75 9.46 6.04 2.91
CA ASN A 75 9.24 7.42 3.30
C ASN A 75 10.32 7.84 4.31
N GLY A 76 11.36 8.49 3.83
CA GLY A 76 12.46 9.02 4.66
C GLY A 76 12.24 10.47 5.10
N GLY A 77 11.04 11.02 4.91
CA GLY A 77 10.71 12.39 5.32
C GLY A 77 10.40 12.52 6.81
N ASP A 78 10.67 13.71 7.36
CA ASP A 78 10.32 14.13 8.72
C ASP A 78 9.41 15.37 8.64
N HIS A 79 8.22 15.28 9.19
CA HIS A 79 7.24 16.37 9.26
C HIS A 79 7.23 17.06 10.63
N GLY A 80 8.07 16.62 11.58
CA GLY A 80 8.25 17.23 12.91
C GLY A 80 7.15 16.88 13.93
N TYR A 81 6.23 15.95 13.63
CA TYR A 81 5.29 15.42 14.62
C TYR A 81 5.79 14.07 15.16
N PRO A 82 5.61 13.80 16.46
CA PRO A 82 5.94 12.50 17.04
C PRO A 82 5.17 11.34 16.41
N PHE A 83 3.93 11.63 16.00
CA PHE A 83 3.04 10.67 15.35
C PHE A 83 2.08 11.41 14.41
N ALA A 84 2.09 11.05 13.14
CA ALA A 84 1.18 11.50 12.09
C ALA A 84 1.26 10.55 10.90
N THR A 85 0.30 10.65 10.00
CA THR A 85 0.24 9.85 8.77
C THR A 85 0.24 10.77 7.55
N ASN A 86 0.91 10.38 6.47
CA ASN A 86 1.07 11.20 5.27
C ASN A 86 -0.16 11.19 4.35
N PHE A 87 -1.10 10.28 4.58
CA PHE A 87 -2.36 10.16 3.84
C PHE A 87 -3.51 9.90 4.83
N ASN A 88 -4.67 9.44 4.36
CA ASN A 88 -5.82 9.22 5.25
C ASN A 88 -5.43 8.44 6.52
N PRO A 89 -5.50 9.05 7.70
CA PRO A 89 -5.02 8.44 8.94
C PRO A 89 -5.69 7.11 9.26
N GLU A 90 -6.99 7.00 9.05
CA GLU A 90 -7.73 5.77 9.31
C GLU A 90 -7.27 4.62 8.43
N ILE A 91 -7.10 4.86 7.13
CA ILE A 91 -6.62 3.87 6.18
C ILE A 91 -5.23 3.40 6.58
N ASN A 92 -4.31 4.33 6.83
CA ASN A 92 -2.94 4.00 7.24
C ASN A 92 -2.88 3.19 8.53
N LEU A 93 -3.65 3.61 9.56
CA LEU A 93 -3.67 2.90 10.84
C LEU A 93 -4.21 1.46 10.70
N ARG A 94 -5.22 1.26 9.86
CA ARG A 94 -5.83 -0.05 9.61
C ARG A 94 -4.93 -0.94 8.77
N GLU A 95 -4.29 -0.39 7.74
CA GLU A 95 -3.33 -1.09 6.90
C GLU A 95 -2.18 -1.68 7.70
N VAL A 96 -1.56 -0.87 8.55
CA VAL A 96 -0.42 -1.29 9.38
C VAL A 96 -0.82 -2.31 10.45
N SER A 97 -2.08 -2.27 10.91
CA SER A 97 -2.61 -3.20 11.92
C SER A 97 -3.22 -4.47 11.33
N ALA A 98 -3.42 -4.52 10.02
CA ALA A 98 -4.00 -5.68 9.34
C ALA A 98 -2.94 -6.75 9.07
N ASN A 99 -3.41 -7.98 8.83
CA ASN A 99 -2.56 -9.06 8.35
C ASN A 99 -1.89 -8.66 7.03
N GLY A 100 -0.59 -8.92 6.93
CA GLY A 100 0.13 -8.83 5.69
C GLY A 100 -0.26 -9.95 4.74
N SER A 101 -0.07 -9.76 3.44
CA SER A 101 -0.14 -10.87 2.50
C SER A 101 0.70 -10.59 1.26
N TYR A 102 1.13 -11.66 0.61
CA TYR A 102 1.90 -11.61 -0.62
C TYR A 102 1.54 -12.76 -1.56
N TRP A 103 1.90 -12.61 -2.83
CA TRP A 103 1.69 -13.65 -3.83
C TRP A 103 2.90 -14.57 -3.93
N GLU A 104 2.67 -15.88 -3.87
CA GLU A 104 3.72 -16.88 -4.06
C GLU A 104 3.18 -18.14 -4.73
N ASN A 105 3.83 -18.55 -5.83
CA ASN A 105 3.55 -19.79 -6.55
C ASN A 105 2.07 -20.03 -6.89
N GLY A 106 1.36 -18.97 -7.30
CA GLY A 106 -0.03 -19.10 -7.75
C GLY A 106 -1.08 -18.91 -6.65
N HIS A 107 -0.70 -18.57 -5.42
CA HIS A 107 -1.63 -18.35 -4.32
C HIS A 107 -1.20 -17.21 -3.40
N TRP A 108 -2.15 -16.71 -2.62
CA TRP A 108 -1.89 -15.74 -1.57
C TRP A 108 -1.37 -16.43 -0.31
N VAL A 109 -0.35 -15.84 0.31
CA VAL A 109 0.20 -16.24 1.60
C VAL A 109 -0.09 -15.11 2.58
N GLU A 110 -0.77 -15.42 3.67
CA GLU A 110 -1.06 -14.46 4.75
C GLU A 110 0.02 -14.52 5.83
N THR A 111 0.26 -13.39 6.50
CA THR A 111 1.20 -13.24 7.60
C THR A 111 0.53 -12.45 8.73
N GLU A 112 1.04 -12.56 9.95
CA GLU A 112 0.65 -11.65 11.02
C GLU A 112 1.05 -10.20 10.67
N PRO A 113 0.41 -9.19 11.29
CA PRO A 113 0.76 -7.80 11.04
C PRO A 113 2.24 -7.53 11.26
N MET A 114 2.91 -6.99 10.25
CA MET A 114 4.33 -6.60 10.27
C MET A 114 5.31 -7.72 10.66
N GLU A 115 4.93 -9.00 10.51
CA GLU A 115 5.74 -10.18 10.88
C GLU A 115 7.05 -10.25 10.09
N ILE A 116 6.99 -10.00 8.78
CA ILE A 116 8.16 -10.08 7.90
C ILE A 116 8.82 -8.72 7.83
N LYS A 117 10.01 -8.66 8.42
CA LYS A 117 10.86 -7.48 8.46
C LYS A 117 12.16 -7.72 7.70
N ARG A 118 12.63 -6.71 6.97
CA ARG A 118 13.93 -6.71 6.27
C ARG A 118 14.60 -5.34 6.40
N GLU A 119 15.92 -5.31 6.42
CA GLU A 119 16.71 -4.09 6.24
C GLU A 119 17.05 -3.91 4.75
N TYR A 120 16.99 -2.67 4.28
CA TYR A 120 17.45 -2.31 2.93
C TYR A 120 18.17 -0.96 2.97
N ASP A 121 19.20 -0.81 2.14
CA ASP A 121 19.96 0.44 1.99
C ASP A 121 19.38 1.22 0.82
N PHE A 122 18.42 2.11 1.14
CA PHE A 122 17.69 2.89 0.14
C PHE A 122 18.56 3.99 -0.44
N PRO A 123 18.62 4.13 -1.79
CA PRO A 123 19.34 5.22 -2.44
C PRO A 123 18.97 6.59 -1.84
N GLU A 124 19.99 7.36 -1.46
CA GLU A 124 19.87 8.71 -0.90
C GLU A 124 19.15 8.85 0.45
N VAL A 125 18.60 7.77 1.00
CA VAL A 125 17.96 7.72 2.32
C VAL A 125 18.79 6.93 3.33
N GLY A 126 19.50 5.88 2.85
CA GLY A 126 20.30 4.99 3.69
C GLY A 126 19.50 3.81 4.25
N LYS A 127 20.11 3.10 5.21
CA LYS A 127 19.54 1.87 5.77
C LYS A 127 18.27 2.11 6.56
N LYS A 128 17.22 1.38 6.23
CA LYS A 128 15.93 1.39 6.91
C LYS A 128 15.39 -0.03 7.06
N ASP A 129 14.70 -0.25 8.17
CA ASP A 129 13.85 -1.41 8.32
C ASP A 129 12.57 -1.21 7.51
N MET A 130 12.20 -2.23 6.73
CA MET A 130 10.96 -2.28 5.96
C MET A 130 10.16 -3.51 6.37
N TYR A 131 8.84 -3.38 6.31
CA TYR A 131 7.89 -4.39 6.79
C TYR A 131 6.96 -4.79 5.65
N LEU A 132 6.68 -6.09 5.55
CA LEU A 132 5.74 -6.61 4.56
C LEU A 132 4.31 -6.24 4.95
N LEU A 133 3.60 -5.67 3.98
CA LEU A 133 2.18 -5.38 4.07
C LEU A 133 1.44 -6.04 2.89
N HIS A 134 0.11 -6.18 3.01
CA HIS A 134 -0.72 -6.37 1.83
C HIS A 134 -0.80 -5.07 1.05
N HIS A 135 -0.71 -5.14 -0.29
CA HIS A 135 -0.92 -3.96 -1.13
C HIS A 135 -1.58 -4.34 -2.45
N GLU A 136 -2.46 -3.50 -2.96
CA GLU A 136 -3.40 -3.84 -4.03
C GLU A 136 -2.76 -4.03 -5.41
N GLU A 137 -1.61 -3.42 -5.69
CA GLU A 137 -0.95 -3.65 -6.99
C GLU A 137 -0.48 -5.09 -7.19
N ILE A 138 -0.31 -5.85 -6.10
CA ILE A 138 0.05 -7.27 -6.19
C ILE A 138 -0.99 -8.04 -7.00
N GLU A 139 -2.28 -7.72 -6.86
CA GLU A 139 -3.36 -8.36 -7.65
C GLU A 139 -3.15 -8.17 -9.16
N SER A 140 -2.85 -6.93 -9.56
CA SER A 140 -2.62 -6.56 -10.96
C SER A 140 -1.36 -7.21 -11.51
N LEU A 141 -0.27 -7.19 -10.75
CA LEU A 141 1.02 -7.77 -11.15
C LEU A 141 0.94 -9.29 -11.27
N ALA A 142 0.32 -9.97 -10.30
CA ALA A 142 0.12 -11.42 -10.32
C ALA A 142 -0.69 -11.88 -11.56
N LYS A 143 -1.64 -11.06 -11.99
CA LYS A 143 -2.48 -11.33 -13.14
C LYS A 143 -1.79 -11.04 -14.48
N ASN A 144 -0.95 -10.02 -14.54
CA ASN A 144 -0.45 -9.46 -15.80
C ASN A 144 1.04 -9.73 -16.08
N ILE A 145 1.83 -10.18 -15.10
CA ILE A 145 3.23 -10.59 -15.30
C ILE A 145 3.29 -12.11 -15.48
N PRO A 146 3.48 -12.62 -16.71
CA PRO A 146 3.50 -14.06 -16.97
C PRO A 146 4.64 -14.77 -16.22
N GLY A 147 4.34 -15.89 -15.57
CA GLY A 147 5.35 -16.73 -14.94
C GLY A 147 5.91 -16.21 -13.61
N VAL A 148 5.41 -15.08 -13.11
CA VAL A 148 5.85 -14.56 -11.82
C VAL A 148 5.53 -15.54 -10.69
N LYS A 149 6.54 -15.82 -9.86
CA LYS A 149 6.48 -16.79 -8.77
C LYS A 149 6.23 -16.15 -7.42
N ARG A 150 6.73 -14.92 -7.20
CA ARG A 150 6.55 -14.19 -5.93
C ARG A 150 6.47 -12.70 -6.16
N ILE A 151 5.51 -12.06 -5.47
CA ILE A 151 5.36 -10.59 -5.43
C ILE A 151 5.14 -10.19 -3.98
N ARG A 152 5.94 -9.24 -3.48
CA ARG A 152 5.85 -8.71 -2.12
C ARG A 152 5.91 -7.20 -2.14
N PHE A 153 5.19 -6.58 -1.22
CA PHE A 153 5.25 -5.15 -0.96
C PHE A 153 5.84 -4.90 0.43
N PHE A 154 6.75 -3.94 0.51
CA PHE A 154 7.39 -3.53 1.76
C PHE A 154 7.32 -2.02 1.92
N MET A 155 6.98 -1.57 3.13
CA MET A 155 6.97 -0.16 3.51
C MET A 155 7.83 0.08 4.74
N THR A 156 8.45 1.26 4.82
CA THR A 156 9.26 1.67 5.96
C THR A 156 8.45 2.48 6.96
N PHE A 157 8.75 2.29 8.24
CA PHE A 157 8.17 3.06 9.33
C PHE A 157 9.25 3.53 10.29
N GLY A 158 9.12 4.77 10.79
CA GLY A 158 10.00 5.28 11.82
C GLY A 158 9.74 4.61 13.18
N GLN A 159 10.77 4.44 14.01
CA GLN A 159 10.64 3.82 15.33
C GLN A 159 9.65 4.55 16.25
N SER A 160 9.59 5.88 16.17
CA SER A 160 8.58 6.67 16.92
C SER A 160 7.16 6.26 16.51
N TYR A 161 6.90 6.17 15.19
CA TYR A 161 5.60 5.74 14.66
C TYR A 161 5.20 4.37 15.19
N LEU A 162 6.10 3.37 15.09
CA LEU A 162 5.83 2.01 15.55
C LEU A 162 5.54 1.93 17.05
N THR A 163 6.26 2.73 17.84
CA THR A 163 6.05 2.79 19.30
C THR A 163 4.67 3.34 19.64
N HIS A 164 4.23 4.42 18.98
CA HIS A 164 2.91 4.98 19.19
C HIS A 164 1.80 4.02 18.70
N MET A 165 1.98 3.40 17.52
CA MET A 165 1.04 2.41 17.00
C MET A 165 0.82 1.28 17.98
N LYS A 166 1.90 0.71 18.53
CA LYS A 166 1.80 -0.39 19.51
C LYS A 166 1.09 0.04 20.78
N CYS A 167 1.34 1.25 21.27
CA CYS A 167 0.64 1.79 22.43
C CYS A 167 -0.87 1.95 22.15
N LEU A 168 -1.22 2.56 21.02
CA LEU A 168 -2.62 2.79 20.62
C LEU A 168 -3.38 1.49 20.40
N GLU A 169 -2.74 0.48 19.81
CA GLU A 169 -3.29 -0.85 19.66
C GLU A 169 -3.58 -1.49 21.03
N ASN A 170 -2.59 -1.48 21.91
CA ASN A 170 -2.70 -2.11 23.25
C ASN A 170 -3.80 -1.50 24.12
N VAL A 171 -4.13 -0.23 23.95
CA VAL A 171 -5.22 0.44 24.66
C VAL A 171 -6.55 0.43 23.91
N GLY A 172 -6.62 -0.23 22.75
CA GLY A 172 -7.85 -0.36 21.95
C GLY A 172 -8.24 0.86 21.13
N MET A 173 -7.35 1.86 20.98
CA MET A 173 -7.64 3.08 20.21
C MET A 173 -7.75 2.85 18.71
N LEU A 174 -7.29 1.69 18.19
CA LEU A 174 -7.42 1.32 16.78
C LEU A 174 -8.70 0.54 16.47
N SER A 175 -9.56 0.32 17.47
CA SER A 175 -10.82 -0.40 17.30
C SER A 175 -11.80 0.36 16.42
N THR A 176 -12.43 -0.35 15.48
CA THR A 176 -13.57 0.13 14.67
C THR A 176 -14.91 -0.13 15.33
N SER A 177 -14.95 -0.91 16.43
CA SER A 177 -16.17 -1.20 17.18
C SER A 177 -16.49 -0.03 18.13
N PRO A 178 -17.77 0.43 18.17
CA PRO A 178 -18.16 1.52 19.06
C PRO A 178 -18.07 1.10 20.54
N ILE A 179 -17.70 2.05 21.38
CA ILE A 179 -17.71 1.94 22.84
C ILE A 179 -18.64 2.97 23.44
N GLN A 180 -19.24 2.68 24.60
CA GLN A 180 -20.08 3.63 25.34
C GLN A 180 -19.21 4.58 26.17
N PHE A 181 -19.36 5.89 25.92
CA PHE A 181 -18.74 6.93 26.72
C PHE A 181 -19.74 8.07 27.01
N GLN A 182 -20.06 8.26 28.29
CA GLN A 182 -21.00 9.31 28.75
C GLN A 182 -22.36 9.30 28.01
N GLY A 183 -22.87 8.10 27.70
CA GLY A 183 -24.17 7.90 27.04
C GLY A 183 -24.15 8.09 25.52
N GLN A 184 -22.97 8.19 24.93
CA GLN A 184 -22.78 8.28 23.47
C GLN A 184 -21.93 7.11 22.97
N ASP A 185 -22.20 6.68 21.73
CA ASP A 185 -21.34 5.73 21.02
C ASP A 185 -20.14 6.47 20.43
N ILE A 186 -18.94 6.03 20.77
CA ILE A 186 -17.68 6.53 20.20
C ILE A 186 -16.96 5.38 19.53
N VAL A 187 -16.55 5.56 18.28
CA VAL A 187 -15.64 4.64 17.57
C VAL A 187 -14.22 5.11 17.83
N PRO A 188 -13.38 4.33 18.56
CA PRO A 188 -12.05 4.78 19.00
C PRO A 188 -11.15 5.29 17.88
N ILE A 189 -11.05 4.57 16.75
CA ILE A 189 -10.22 4.97 15.62
C ILE A 189 -10.69 6.30 14.99
N GLN A 190 -12.01 6.56 14.96
CA GLN A 190 -12.54 7.82 14.44
C GLN A 190 -12.21 8.99 15.36
N PHE A 191 -12.24 8.76 16.68
CA PHE A 191 -11.81 9.74 17.66
C PHE A 191 -10.31 10.04 17.54
N LEU A 192 -9.47 8.99 17.41
CA LEU A 192 -8.03 9.14 17.16
C LEU A 192 -7.76 9.94 15.89
N LYS A 193 -8.44 9.61 14.79
CA LYS A 193 -8.33 10.34 13.51
C LYS A 193 -8.58 11.84 13.67
N ALA A 194 -9.58 12.21 14.48
CA ALA A 194 -9.90 13.63 14.74
C ALA A 194 -8.81 14.37 15.53
N LEU A 195 -7.94 13.66 16.24
CA LEU A 195 -6.82 14.23 17.00
C LEU A 195 -5.54 14.38 16.14
N LEU A 196 -5.42 13.63 15.05
CA LEU A 196 -4.24 13.66 14.21
C LEU A 196 -4.20 14.90 13.32
N PRO A 197 -2.99 15.39 12.95
CA PRO A 197 -2.85 16.47 11.99
C PRO A 197 -3.48 16.09 10.64
N ASP A 198 -4.10 17.07 9.99
CA ASP A 198 -4.53 16.91 8.60
C ASP A 198 -3.32 16.58 7.71
N PRO A 199 -3.32 15.46 6.97
CA PRO A 199 -2.22 15.09 6.08
C PRO A 199 -1.84 16.20 5.08
N ALA A 200 -2.80 16.99 4.60
CA ALA A 200 -2.54 18.11 3.71
C ALA A 200 -1.64 19.19 4.35
N SER A 201 -1.63 19.29 5.69
CA SER A 201 -0.77 20.23 6.43
C SER A 201 0.68 19.77 6.56
N LEU A 202 0.98 18.50 6.29
CA LEU A 202 2.31 17.91 6.48
C LEU A 202 3.24 18.21 5.31
N GLY A 203 2.74 18.20 4.07
CA GLY A 203 3.54 18.38 2.87
C GLY A 203 4.47 19.60 2.91
N PRO A 204 3.99 20.81 3.22
CA PRO A 204 4.81 22.02 3.24
C PRO A 204 5.95 22.02 4.28
N ARG A 205 5.85 21.16 5.30
CA ARG A 205 6.81 21.09 6.40
C ARG A 205 7.67 19.85 6.41
N THR A 206 7.35 18.87 5.56
CA THR A 206 8.14 17.63 5.45
C THR A 206 9.49 17.91 4.83
N VAL A 207 10.55 17.48 5.51
CA VAL A 207 11.95 17.55 5.04
C VAL A 207 12.47 16.12 4.90
N GLY A 208 13.09 15.82 3.78
CA GLY A 208 13.66 14.50 3.50
C GLY A 208 13.34 14.01 2.10
N LYS A 209 13.48 12.71 1.90
CA LYS A 209 13.28 12.06 0.59
C LYS A 209 12.39 10.84 0.72
N THR A 210 11.58 10.61 -0.28
CA THR A 210 10.86 9.36 -0.50
C THR A 210 11.57 8.57 -1.61
N ASN A 211 11.67 7.26 -1.44
CA ASN A 211 12.25 6.37 -2.43
C ASN A 211 11.28 5.22 -2.67
N ILE A 212 10.77 5.11 -3.90
CA ILE A 212 9.90 4.02 -4.31
C ILE A 212 10.55 3.29 -5.46
N GLY A 213 10.61 1.96 -5.39
CA GLY A 213 11.23 1.15 -6.43
C GLY A 213 10.84 -0.30 -6.36
N CYS A 214 11.36 -1.06 -7.32
CA CYS A 214 11.13 -2.49 -7.40
C CYS A 214 12.46 -3.21 -7.60
N ILE A 215 12.62 -4.34 -6.90
CA ILE A 215 13.69 -5.30 -7.16
C ILE A 215 13.09 -6.46 -7.93
N PHE A 216 13.63 -6.71 -9.11
CA PHE A 216 13.20 -7.83 -9.96
C PHE A 216 14.27 -8.90 -9.99
N THR A 217 13.88 -10.17 -9.92
CA THR A 217 14.72 -11.28 -10.28
C THR A 217 14.07 -12.08 -11.40
N GLY A 218 14.86 -12.60 -12.31
CA GLY A 218 14.34 -13.33 -13.46
C GLY A 218 15.43 -13.78 -14.40
N VAL A 219 15.11 -13.89 -15.68
CA VAL A 219 16.03 -14.38 -16.72
C VAL A 219 16.09 -13.36 -17.86
N LYS A 220 17.29 -13.16 -18.41
CA LYS A 220 17.56 -12.48 -19.67
C LYS A 220 18.61 -13.25 -20.46
N ASP A 221 18.31 -13.55 -21.73
CA ASP A 221 19.19 -14.31 -22.62
C ASP A 221 19.73 -15.62 -21.97
N GLY A 222 18.82 -16.35 -21.28
CA GLY A 222 19.12 -17.60 -20.58
C GLY A 222 19.96 -17.45 -19.29
N LYS A 223 20.22 -16.26 -18.81
CA LYS A 223 20.99 -15.99 -17.59
C LYS A 223 20.12 -15.37 -16.51
N GLU A 224 20.38 -15.77 -15.26
CA GLU A 224 19.77 -15.10 -14.11
C GLU A 224 20.19 -13.64 -14.04
N LYS A 225 19.23 -12.80 -13.67
CA LYS A 225 19.38 -11.35 -13.58
C LYS A 225 18.60 -10.79 -12.39
N THR A 226 19.20 -9.81 -11.76
CA THR A 226 18.55 -8.93 -10.79
C THR A 226 18.67 -7.49 -11.27
#